data_dcd96785189ac92a4cf856c6a2254f38
#
_entry.id   dcd96785189ac92a4cf856c6a2254f38
#
_cell.length_a   1.000
_cell.length_b   1.000
_cell.length_c   1.000
_cell.angle_alpha   90.00
_cell.angle_beta   90.00
_cell.angle_gamma   90.00
#
_symmetry.space_group_name_H-M   'P 1'
#
loop_
_entity.id
_entity.type
_entity.pdbx_description
1 polymer ?
#
loop_
_entity_poly.entity_id
_entity_poly.type
_entity_poly.pdbx_seq_one_letter_code
_entity_poly.pdbx_strand_id
1 'polypeptide(L)'
;MGQEDIKKPNLNDYMAGALLSNGVIWIWVMAANLIQPNMPLENSFILGLITFIVFICAGAIASYLVSKRSSSDHFKVLLKLVATELVFSIIFILSFVNPSIELVAVLFFSFIVGGLAGVYLAVRGRLIREVAGRNEAKA
;
A
#
# COMPACT_ATOMS: atom_id res chain seq x y z
N MET A 1 -15.57 31.96 -6.11
CA MET A 1 -15.69 30.60 -5.56
C MET A 1 -15.13 29.66 -6.60
N GLY A 2 -13.84 29.30 -6.47
CA GLY A 2 -13.24 28.31 -7.36
C GLY A 2 -13.85 26.95 -7.07
N GLN A 3 -14.46 26.33 -8.07
CA GLN A 3 -14.72 24.90 -8.03
C GLN A 3 -13.35 24.24 -7.86
N GLU A 4 -13.06 23.70 -6.67
CA GLU A 4 -11.96 22.76 -6.51
C GLU A 4 -12.26 21.59 -7.46
N ASP A 5 -11.54 21.54 -8.56
CA ASP A 5 -11.63 20.44 -9.50
C ASP A 5 -11.44 19.15 -8.72
N ILE A 6 -12.50 18.36 -8.62
CA ILE A 6 -12.50 17.05 -7.96
C ILE A 6 -11.50 16.17 -8.73
N LYS A 7 -10.26 16.18 -8.27
CA LYS A 7 -9.18 15.44 -8.90
C LYS A 7 -9.37 13.96 -8.64
N LYS A 8 -9.81 13.25 -9.66
CA LYS A 8 -9.92 11.78 -9.61
C LYS A 8 -8.57 11.18 -9.98
N PRO A 9 -8.06 10.17 -9.25
CA PRO A 9 -6.86 9.47 -9.66
C PRO A 9 -7.09 8.84 -11.03
N ASN A 10 -6.09 8.96 -11.89
CA ASN A 10 -6.10 8.32 -13.19
C ASN A 10 -5.46 6.92 -13.12
N LEU A 11 -5.50 6.17 -14.21
CA LEU A 11 -4.91 4.83 -14.27
C LEU A 11 -3.43 4.83 -13.90
N ASN A 12 -2.69 5.85 -14.32
CA ASN A 12 -1.25 5.96 -14.05
C ASN A 12 -0.96 6.11 -12.54
N ASP A 13 -1.83 6.77 -11.78
CA ASP A 13 -1.67 6.90 -10.33
C ASP A 13 -1.81 5.53 -9.65
N TYR A 14 -2.77 4.70 -10.09
CA TYR A 14 -2.95 3.34 -9.58
C TYR A 14 -1.78 2.43 -9.97
N MET A 15 -1.32 2.51 -11.21
CA MET A 15 -0.16 1.74 -11.67
C MET A 15 1.11 2.14 -10.93
N ALA A 16 1.34 3.43 -10.72
CA ALA A 16 2.49 3.92 -9.95
C ALA A 16 2.45 3.45 -8.50
N GLY A 17 1.27 3.49 -7.84
CA GLY A 17 1.08 2.96 -6.50
C GLY A 17 1.35 1.45 -6.42
N ALA A 18 0.79 0.68 -7.35
CA ALA A 18 0.98 -0.76 -7.42
C ALA A 18 2.43 -1.16 -7.72
N LEU A 19 3.12 -0.44 -8.59
CA LEU A 19 4.54 -0.67 -8.85
C LEU A 19 5.42 -0.33 -7.64
N LEU A 20 5.07 0.74 -6.91
CA LEU A 20 5.80 1.11 -5.70
C LEU A 20 5.66 0.04 -4.62
N SER A 21 4.43 -0.39 -4.30
CA SER A 21 4.20 -1.41 -3.27
C SER A 21 4.85 -2.74 -3.65
N ASN A 22 4.67 -3.20 -4.88
CA ASN A 22 5.28 -4.44 -5.36
C ASN A 22 6.80 -4.35 -5.43
N GLY A 23 7.37 -3.20 -5.77
CA GLY A 23 8.82 -2.97 -5.76
C GLY A 23 9.42 -3.13 -4.36
N VAL A 24 8.77 -2.53 -3.35
CA VAL A 24 9.19 -2.67 -1.94
C VAL A 24 9.11 -4.14 -1.50
N ILE A 25 8.01 -4.82 -1.81
CA ILE A 25 7.80 -6.23 -1.48
C ILE A 25 8.88 -7.09 -2.15
N TRP A 26 9.18 -6.85 -3.41
CA TRP A 26 10.16 -7.62 -4.15
C TRP A 26 11.57 -7.47 -3.60
N ILE A 27 12.00 -6.23 -3.29
CA ILE A 27 13.28 -5.97 -2.65
C ILE A 27 13.36 -6.70 -1.30
N TRP A 28 12.27 -6.66 -0.51
CA TRP A 28 12.22 -7.36 0.76
C TRP A 28 12.32 -8.89 0.59
N VAL A 29 11.57 -9.48 -0.35
CA VAL A 29 11.62 -10.93 -0.60
C VAL A 29 13.02 -11.37 -1.02
N MET A 30 13.71 -10.60 -1.86
CA MET A 30 15.10 -10.86 -2.19
C MET A 30 16.01 -10.82 -0.97
N ALA A 31 15.87 -9.79 -0.14
CA ALA A 31 16.66 -9.67 1.09
C ALA A 31 16.37 -10.83 2.06
N ALA A 32 15.10 -11.18 2.25
CA ALA A 32 14.68 -12.28 3.11
C ALA A 32 15.27 -13.64 2.63
N ASN A 33 15.27 -13.88 1.33
CA ASN A 33 15.86 -15.10 0.74
C ASN A 33 17.39 -15.19 0.96
N LEU A 34 18.08 -14.08 1.08
CA LEU A 34 19.51 -14.05 1.43
C LEU A 34 19.75 -14.33 2.92
N ILE A 35 18.84 -13.94 3.77
CA ILE A 35 18.95 -14.09 5.23
C ILE A 35 18.50 -15.48 5.69
N GLN A 36 17.45 -16.02 5.10
CA GLN A 36 16.78 -17.25 5.53
C GLN A 36 17.71 -18.48 5.61
N PRO A 37 18.64 -18.74 4.65
CA PRO A 37 19.52 -19.92 4.71
C PRO A 37 20.45 -19.94 5.91
N ASN A 38 20.74 -18.78 6.49
CA ASN A 38 21.66 -18.61 7.62
C ASN A 38 20.94 -18.45 8.96
N MET A 39 19.60 -18.51 8.96
CA MET A 39 18.78 -18.34 10.17
C MET A 39 18.48 -19.67 10.84
N PRO A 40 18.57 -19.74 12.18
CA PRO A 40 18.03 -20.86 12.95
C PRO A 40 16.50 -20.97 12.73
N LEU A 41 15.98 -22.20 12.70
CA LEU A 41 14.54 -22.48 12.53
C LEU A 41 13.65 -21.70 13.50
N GLU A 42 14.13 -21.46 14.71
CA GLU A 42 13.43 -20.69 15.75
C GLU A 42 13.16 -19.24 15.34
N ASN A 43 14.00 -18.66 14.51
CA ASN A 43 13.87 -17.28 14.03
C ASN A 43 13.02 -17.16 12.75
N SER A 44 12.60 -18.26 12.15
CA SER A 44 11.78 -18.27 10.92
C SER A 44 10.42 -17.58 11.14
N PHE A 45 9.82 -17.73 12.32
CA PHE A 45 8.58 -17.05 12.71
C PHE A 45 8.75 -15.53 12.77
N ILE A 46 9.87 -15.06 13.32
CA ILE A 46 10.18 -13.61 13.39
C ILE A 46 10.34 -13.04 12.00
N LEU A 47 11.03 -13.73 11.09
CA LEU A 47 11.16 -13.31 9.71
C LEU A 47 9.81 -13.22 9.00
N GLY A 48 8.93 -14.20 9.22
CA GLY A 48 7.56 -14.19 8.72
C GLY A 48 6.75 -12.98 9.21
N LEU A 49 6.86 -12.65 10.50
CA LEU A 49 6.19 -11.50 11.09
C LEU A 49 6.70 -10.17 10.50
N ILE A 50 8.02 -10.03 10.35
CA ILE A 50 8.63 -8.85 9.73
C ILE A 50 8.16 -8.73 8.27
N THR A 51 8.13 -9.83 7.53
CA THR A 51 7.64 -9.87 6.15
C THR A 51 6.21 -9.37 6.05
N PHE A 52 5.33 -9.83 6.94
CA PHE A 52 3.94 -9.39 6.99
C PHE A 52 3.83 -7.88 7.26
N ILE A 53 4.61 -7.36 8.21
CA ILE A 53 4.65 -5.92 8.52
C ILE A 53 5.15 -5.11 7.30
N VAL A 54 6.19 -5.58 6.61
CA VAL A 54 6.70 -4.91 5.40
C VAL A 54 5.63 -4.85 4.31
N PHE A 55 4.87 -5.91 4.12
CA PHE A 55 3.78 -5.95 3.13
C PHE A 55 2.66 -4.97 3.47
N ILE A 56 2.27 -4.89 4.75
CA ILE A 56 1.28 -3.89 5.22
C ILE A 56 1.81 -2.47 4.99
N CYS A 57 3.06 -2.19 5.33
CA CYS A 57 3.67 -0.87 5.14
C CYS A 57 3.74 -0.49 3.65
N ALA A 58 4.08 -1.42 2.77
CA ALA A 58 4.12 -1.18 1.33
C ALA A 58 2.73 -0.78 0.78
N GLY A 59 1.68 -1.53 1.14
CA GLY A 59 0.30 -1.18 0.79
C GLY A 59 -0.17 0.14 1.40
N ALA A 60 0.23 0.43 2.64
CA ALA A 60 -0.13 1.68 3.32
C ALA A 60 0.51 2.91 2.64
N ILE A 61 1.79 2.84 2.25
CA ILE A 61 2.49 3.92 1.55
C ILE A 61 1.85 4.18 0.20
N ALA A 62 1.61 3.14 -0.61
CA ALA A 62 0.98 3.26 -1.91
C ALA A 62 -0.42 3.88 -1.81
N SER A 63 -1.24 3.36 -0.90
CA SER A 63 -2.59 3.84 -0.66
C SER A 63 -2.63 5.28 -0.14
N TYR A 64 -1.73 5.65 0.75
CA TYR A 64 -1.58 7.03 1.22
C TYR A 64 -1.28 8.00 0.06
N LEU A 65 -0.32 7.65 -0.79
CA LEU A 65 0.11 8.51 -1.90
C LEU A 65 -1.01 8.70 -2.94
N VAL A 66 -1.72 7.62 -3.32
CA VAL A 66 -2.82 7.69 -4.27
C VAL A 66 -4.01 8.44 -3.67
N SER A 67 -4.38 8.15 -2.41
CA SER A 67 -5.49 8.81 -1.72
C SER A 67 -5.24 10.28 -1.43
N LYS A 68 -3.99 10.68 -1.18
CA LYS A 68 -3.63 12.08 -0.98
C LYS A 68 -3.88 12.94 -2.22
N ARG A 69 -3.76 12.34 -3.42
CA ARG A 69 -4.01 13.02 -4.70
C ARG A 69 -5.49 13.03 -5.11
N SER A 70 -6.32 12.24 -4.43
CA SER A 70 -7.73 12.08 -4.74
C SER A 70 -8.59 12.92 -3.80
N SER A 71 -9.53 13.67 -4.36
CA SER A 71 -10.64 14.31 -3.62
C SER A 71 -11.95 13.51 -3.74
N SER A 72 -11.92 12.35 -4.41
CA SER A 72 -13.08 11.50 -4.65
C SER A 72 -13.27 10.43 -3.57
N ASP A 73 -14.26 9.57 -3.74
CA ASP A 73 -14.63 8.46 -2.87
C ASP A 73 -13.41 7.56 -2.56
N HIS A 74 -12.87 7.72 -1.37
CA HIS A 74 -11.65 7.04 -0.91
C HIS A 74 -11.80 5.52 -0.90
N PHE A 75 -13.00 5.00 -0.68
CA PHE A 75 -13.23 3.56 -0.67
C PHE A 75 -13.12 2.96 -2.08
N LYS A 76 -13.67 3.63 -3.09
CA LYS A 76 -13.51 3.21 -4.49
C LYS A 76 -12.07 3.30 -4.95
N VAL A 77 -11.34 4.33 -4.50
CA VAL A 77 -9.91 4.46 -4.78
C VAL A 77 -9.14 3.31 -4.17
N LEU A 78 -9.41 2.95 -2.91
CA LEU A 78 -8.80 1.82 -2.23
C LEU A 78 -9.03 0.51 -2.98
N LEU A 79 -10.29 0.19 -3.33
CA LEU A 79 -10.61 -1.05 -4.03
C LEU A 79 -9.88 -1.18 -5.36
N LYS A 80 -9.84 -0.10 -6.15
CA LYS A 80 -9.12 -0.08 -7.42
C LYS A 80 -7.62 -0.27 -7.24
N LEU A 81 -7.04 0.37 -6.22
CA LEU A 81 -5.62 0.24 -5.93
C LEU A 81 -5.28 -1.19 -5.51
N VAL A 82 -6.01 -1.76 -4.54
CA VAL A 82 -5.79 -3.14 -4.07
C VAL A 82 -5.93 -4.14 -5.21
N ALA A 83 -6.93 -3.98 -6.08
CA ALA A 83 -7.09 -4.83 -7.26
C ALA A 83 -5.87 -4.71 -8.21
N THR A 84 -5.38 -3.50 -8.44
CA THR A 84 -4.21 -3.26 -9.29
C THR A 84 -2.94 -3.85 -8.66
N GLU A 85 -2.74 -3.66 -7.36
CA GLU A 85 -1.63 -4.24 -6.60
C GLU A 85 -1.62 -5.77 -6.68
N LEU A 86 -2.78 -6.40 -6.53
CA LEU A 86 -2.91 -7.87 -6.64
C LEU A 86 -2.59 -8.37 -8.04
N VAL A 87 -3.07 -7.70 -9.09
CA VAL A 87 -2.75 -8.08 -10.47
C VAL A 87 -1.24 -8.04 -10.69
N PHE A 88 -0.58 -6.96 -10.28
CA PHE A 88 0.89 -6.84 -10.38
C PHE A 88 1.59 -7.91 -9.55
N SER A 89 1.15 -8.16 -8.30
CA SER A 89 1.73 -9.20 -7.44
C SER A 89 1.61 -10.58 -8.06
N ILE A 90 0.47 -10.93 -8.64
CA ILE A 90 0.26 -12.22 -9.29
C ILE A 90 1.20 -12.35 -10.51
N ILE A 91 1.31 -11.32 -11.33
CA ILE A 91 2.22 -11.32 -12.49
C ILE A 91 3.67 -11.53 -12.02
N PHE A 92 4.10 -10.84 -10.97
CA PHE A 92 5.44 -11.00 -10.40
C PHE A 92 5.67 -12.40 -9.84
N ILE A 93 4.72 -12.91 -9.04
CA ILE A 93 4.83 -14.25 -8.44
C ILE A 93 4.91 -15.32 -9.52
N LEU A 94 4.05 -15.27 -10.54
CA LEU A 94 4.06 -16.23 -11.65
C LEU A 94 5.37 -16.18 -12.45
N SER A 95 6.07 -15.04 -12.46
CA SER A 95 7.34 -14.90 -13.18
C SER A 95 8.55 -15.49 -12.44
N PHE A 96 8.48 -15.61 -11.11
CA PHE A 96 9.67 -15.92 -10.31
C PHE A 96 9.52 -17.09 -9.32
N VAL A 97 8.30 -17.46 -8.94
CA VAL A 97 8.03 -18.48 -7.91
C VAL A 97 6.78 -19.27 -8.25
N ASN A 98 6.73 -20.54 -7.87
CA ASN A 98 5.48 -21.29 -7.86
C ASN A 98 4.53 -20.69 -6.81
N PRO A 99 3.42 -20.07 -7.20
CA PRO A 99 2.55 -19.37 -6.27
C PRO A 99 1.88 -20.36 -5.32
N SER A 100 2.13 -20.22 -4.02
CA SER A 100 1.29 -20.87 -3.02
C SER A 100 0.04 -20.02 -2.77
N ILE A 101 -1.10 -20.67 -2.60
CA ILE A 101 -2.37 -19.99 -2.24
C ILE A 101 -2.19 -19.18 -0.96
N GLU A 102 -1.39 -19.68 -0.02
CA GLU A 102 -1.08 -19.01 1.24
C GLU A 102 -0.39 -17.65 1.02
N LEU A 103 0.60 -17.59 0.13
CA LEU A 103 1.30 -16.33 -0.19
C LEU A 103 0.34 -15.31 -0.81
N VAL A 104 -0.51 -15.74 -1.74
CA VAL A 104 -1.51 -14.86 -2.36
C VAL A 104 -2.51 -14.35 -1.32
N ALA A 105 -2.95 -15.20 -0.40
CA ALA A 105 -3.85 -14.79 0.69
C ALA A 105 -3.18 -13.77 1.62
N VAL A 106 -1.93 -14.00 2.02
CA VAL A 106 -1.16 -13.07 2.86
C VAL A 106 -1.00 -11.72 2.18
N LEU A 107 -0.68 -11.68 0.90
CA LEU A 107 -0.58 -10.44 0.13
C LEU A 107 -1.92 -9.70 0.07
N PHE A 108 -3.01 -10.43 -0.20
CA PHE A 108 -4.35 -9.85 -0.26
C PHE A 108 -4.74 -9.19 1.06
N PHE A 109 -4.61 -9.89 2.18
CA PHE A 109 -4.91 -9.33 3.49
C PHE A 109 -4.00 -8.15 3.84
N SER A 110 -2.70 -8.25 3.52
CA SER A 110 -1.74 -7.18 3.78
C SER A 110 -2.08 -5.90 3.01
N PHE A 111 -2.48 -6.00 1.73
CA PHE A 111 -2.88 -4.85 0.93
C PHE A 111 -4.19 -4.22 1.42
N ILE A 112 -5.16 -5.03 1.87
CA ILE A 112 -6.40 -4.48 2.45
C ILE A 112 -6.09 -3.72 3.73
N VAL A 113 -5.37 -4.34 4.67
CA VAL A 113 -5.05 -3.73 5.96
C VAL A 113 -4.16 -2.50 5.77
N GLY A 114 -3.10 -2.62 4.98
CA GLY A 114 -2.21 -1.52 4.64
C GLY A 114 -2.95 -0.41 3.90
N GLY A 115 -3.76 -0.77 2.92
CA GLY A 115 -4.58 0.15 2.15
C GLY A 115 -5.54 0.97 3.01
N LEU A 116 -6.25 0.33 3.94
CA LEU A 116 -7.13 1.02 4.90
C LEU A 116 -6.34 1.99 5.79
N ALA A 117 -5.19 1.56 6.30
CA ALA A 117 -4.32 2.41 7.11
C ALA A 117 -3.83 3.63 6.31
N GLY A 118 -3.41 3.45 5.07
CA GLY A 118 -2.95 4.53 4.19
C GLY A 118 -4.05 5.54 3.86
N VAL A 119 -5.27 5.06 3.54
CA VAL A 119 -6.45 5.95 3.33
C VAL A 119 -6.77 6.73 4.58
N TYR A 120 -6.80 6.06 5.75
CA TYR A 120 -7.07 6.72 7.03
C TYR A 120 -6.08 7.86 7.30
N LEU A 121 -4.79 7.61 7.10
CA LEU A 121 -3.74 8.63 7.28
C LEU A 121 -3.90 9.79 6.29
N ALA A 122 -4.27 9.52 5.03
CA ALA A 122 -4.49 10.56 4.03
C ALA A 122 -5.67 11.47 4.39
N VAL A 123 -6.79 10.88 4.83
CA VAL A 123 -7.99 11.62 5.24
C VAL A 123 -7.70 12.45 6.49
N ARG A 124 -7.09 11.84 7.51
CA ARG A 124 -6.72 12.54 8.76
C ARG A 124 -5.79 13.73 8.50
N GLY A 125 -4.79 13.55 7.63
CA GLY A 125 -3.87 14.62 7.27
C GLY A 125 -4.54 15.82 6.58
N ARG A 126 -5.61 15.59 5.81
CA ARG A 126 -6.42 16.67 5.23
C ARG A 126 -7.21 17.43 6.28
N LEU A 127 -7.93 16.72 7.15
CA LEU A 127 -8.71 17.33 8.21
C LEU A 127 -7.87 18.25 9.10
N ILE A 128 -6.66 17.81 9.46
CA ILE A 128 -5.74 18.63 10.26
C ILE A 128 -5.38 19.93 9.53
N ARG A 129 -5.08 19.86 8.23
CA ARG A 129 -4.74 21.06 7.44
C ARG A 129 -5.90 22.03 7.30
N GLU A 130 -7.11 21.51 7.08
CA GLU A 130 -8.32 22.34 6.99
C GLU A 130 -8.61 23.08 8.30
N VAL A 131 -8.45 22.40 9.44
CA VAL A 131 -8.62 23.01 10.77
C VAL A 131 -7.55 24.08 11.03
N ALA A 132 -6.28 23.81 10.70
CA ALA A 132 -5.19 24.76 10.86
C ALA A 132 -5.41 26.03 10.00
N GLY A 133 -5.72 25.84 8.71
CA GLY A 133 -5.97 26.99 7.81
C GLY A 133 -7.19 27.83 8.22
N ARG A 134 -8.23 27.19 8.82
CA ARG A 134 -9.40 27.93 9.34
C ARG A 134 -9.08 28.78 10.56
N ASN A 135 -8.15 28.32 11.39
CA ASN A 135 -7.72 29.07 12.58
C ASN A 135 -6.85 30.28 12.20
N GLU A 136 -5.96 30.13 11.20
CA GLU A 136 -5.18 31.25 10.68
C GLU A 136 -6.04 32.32 10.00
N ALA A 137 -7.10 31.94 9.32
CA ALA A 137 -8.03 32.88 8.68
C ALA A 137 -8.92 33.66 9.67
N LYS A 138 -8.98 33.23 10.94
CA LYS A 138 -9.74 33.90 12.01
C LYS A 138 -8.89 34.76 12.95
N ALA A 139 -7.57 34.62 12.84
CA ALA A 139 -6.61 35.43 13.61
C ALA A 139 -6.25 36.70 12.84
#